data_982a65a6791d063162953ef8764d523b
#
_entry.id   982a65a6791d063162953ef8764d523b
#
_cell.length_a   1.000
_cell.length_b   1.000
_cell.length_c   1.000
_cell.angle_alpha   90.00
_cell.angle_beta   90.00
_cell.angle_gamma   90.00
#
_symmetry.space_group_name_H-M   'P 1'
#
loop_
_entity.id
_entity.type
_entity.pdbx_description
1 polymer ?
#
loop_
_entity_poly.entity_id
_entity_poly.type
_entity_poly.pdbx_seq_one_letter_code
_entity_poly.pdbx_strand_id
1 'polypeptide(L)'
;MKKKNLYAAKWLLPLCLILIISCQKEQYPKKETFKTSVANSFADKETKYNTFKGDEIEVGNGYARTFITQSHTGVPQELGIVFTDEALSGLPTTNAPYVLNFHHKALESTPFKHLALGWSANGHPLPVGAFILSHFDIRFFMMSLEERLAIPAPPAPSILLLPPAGYMPADYIVDAAVPQIGRHWAPNNFTSSSIINHTMILGSFNGNFTFVSPIVTHSTLASGVSVSLPYSQPQYFAKHGYYPEKYNIYKDEKKRHYVTLTDFVWR
;
A
#
# COMPACT_ATOMS: atom_id res chain seq x y z
N MET A 1 -6.45 14.48 80.83
CA MET A 1 -5.43 13.65 81.56
C MET A 1 -4.40 13.24 80.55
N LYS A 2 -3.20 13.89 80.60
CA LYS A 2 -1.88 13.40 81.04
C LYS A 2 -1.62 11.95 80.54
N LYS A 3 -0.61 11.70 79.71
CA LYS A 3 0.79 11.67 80.04
C LYS A 3 1.72 11.79 78.83
N LYS A 4 2.78 12.54 79.00
CA LYS A 4 4.02 12.64 78.25
C LYS A 4 4.93 11.41 78.51
N ASN A 5 5.80 11.10 77.55
CA ASN A 5 7.21 10.68 77.75
C ASN A 5 7.83 10.59 76.36
N LEU A 6 8.77 11.28 75.91
CA LEU A 6 10.14 11.74 76.18
C LEU A 6 11.20 10.63 76.05
N TYR A 7 12.20 10.94 75.19
CA TYR A 7 13.60 10.45 75.02
C TYR A 7 13.79 9.14 74.26
N ALA A 8 14.63 9.06 73.22
CA ALA A 8 16.07 9.37 73.28
C ALA A 8 16.62 9.53 71.82
N ALA A 9 17.50 10.49 71.67
CA ALA A 9 18.38 10.70 70.53
C ALA A 9 19.46 9.63 70.45
N LYS A 10 19.72 9.10 69.27
CA LYS A 10 21.00 8.44 68.94
C LYS A 10 21.56 9.04 67.66
N TRP A 11 22.66 9.73 67.84
CA TRP A 11 23.56 10.19 66.80
C TRP A 11 24.15 8.97 66.06
N LEU A 12 24.08 8.96 64.76
CA LEU A 12 24.90 8.12 63.84
C LEU A 12 25.34 8.97 62.68
N LEU A 13 26.63 9.03 62.47
CA LEU A 13 27.38 9.80 61.46
C LEU A 13 26.90 9.55 60.05
N PRO A 14 27.01 10.52 59.11
CA PRO A 14 26.79 10.33 57.71
C PRO A 14 28.02 9.68 57.08
N LEU A 15 27.84 8.45 56.55
CA LEU A 15 28.78 7.80 55.63
C LEU A 15 28.63 8.45 54.27
N CYS A 16 29.58 9.32 53.88
CA CYS A 16 29.68 9.88 52.55
C CYS A 16 29.95 8.74 51.53
N LEU A 17 28.92 8.27 50.85
CA LEU A 17 29.07 7.42 49.69
C LEU A 17 29.31 8.31 48.47
N ILE A 18 30.54 8.39 48.01
CA ILE A 18 30.93 9.04 46.77
C ILE A 18 30.44 8.19 45.62
N LEU A 19 29.29 8.56 45.05
CA LEU A 19 28.83 8.03 43.76
C LEU A 19 29.70 8.62 42.64
N ILE A 20 30.61 7.83 42.13
CA ILE A 20 31.32 8.11 40.87
C ILE A 20 30.31 7.98 39.77
N ILE A 21 29.78 9.12 39.27
CA ILE A 21 28.97 9.16 38.04
C ILE A 21 29.92 8.93 36.88
N SER A 22 30.00 7.67 36.44
CA SER A 22 30.62 7.31 35.18
C SER A 22 29.74 7.87 34.07
N CYS A 23 30.19 8.94 33.43
CA CYS A 23 29.58 9.49 32.22
C CYS A 23 29.82 8.50 31.08
N GLN A 24 28.96 7.48 30.92
CA GLN A 24 28.88 6.73 29.69
C GLN A 24 28.30 7.66 28.61
N LYS A 25 29.14 8.09 27.67
CA LYS A 25 28.69 8.67 26.43
C LYS A 25 27.81 7.63 25.74
N GLU A 26 26.51 7.89 25.71
CA GLU A 26 25.58 7.17 24.81
C GLU A 26 26.09 7.39 23.39
N GLN A 27 26.61 6.31 22.82
CA GLN A 27 26.99 6.24 21.43
C GLN A 27 25.69 6.01 20.66
N TYR A 28 25.08 7.10 20.19
CA TYR A 28 23.98 6.99 19.21
C TYR A 28 24.48 6.18 18.01
N PRO A 29 23.75 5.16 17.55
CA PRO A 29 24.13 4.45 16.36
C PRO A 29 24.20 5.47 15.23
N LYS A 30 25.35 5.53 14.55
CA LYS A 30 25.55 6.33 13.34
C LYS A 30 24.38 6.02 12.40
N LYS A 31 23.68 7.07 12.00
CA LYS A 31 22.67 7.09 10.95
C LYS A 31 23.29 6.46 9.70
N GLU A 32 23.10 5.15 9.54
CA GLU A 32 23.50 4.47 8.31
C GLU A 32 22.71 5.11 7.18
N THR A 33 23.42 5.64 6.25
CA THR A 33 22.89 6.30 5.06
C THR A 33 22.28 5.22 4.17
N PHE A 34 20.97 5.06 4.24
CA PHE A 34 20.14 4.11 3.49
C PHE A 34 20.14 4.38 1.96
N LYS A 35 21.12 5.15 1.47
CA LYS A 35 21.20 5.61 0.07
C LYS A 35 21.86 4.63 -0.90
N THR A 36 22.47 3.52 -0.44
CA THR A 36 23.28 2.69 -1.35
C THR A 36 22.66 1.32 -1.67
N SER A 37 21.65 0.85 -0.90
CA SER A 37 21.13 -0.51 -1.11
C SER A 37 20.04 -0.62 -2.18
N VAL A 38 19.27 0.44 -2.45
CA VAL A 38 18.17 0.38 -3.42
C VAL A 38 18.69 0.48 -4.86
N ALA A 39 19.64 1.38 -5.15
CA ALA A 39 20.22 1.53 -6.49
C ALA A 39 21.00 0.28 -6.93
N ASN A 40 21.76 -0.33 -6.02
CA ASN A 40 22.51 -1.56 -6.32
C ASN A 40 21.62 -2.80 -6.48
N SER A 41 20.42 -2.83 -5.85
CA SER A 41 19.46 -3.94 -6.03
C SER A 41 18.82 -3.96 -7.41
N PHE A 42 18.70 -2.81 -8.10
CA PHE A 42 18.12 -2.73 -9.45
C PHE A 42 19.13 -3.14 -10.54
N ALA A 43 20.41 -2.80 -10.41
CA ALA A 43 21.43 -3.23 -11.36
C ALA A 43 21.66 -4.76 -11.32
N ASP A 44 21.61 -5.37 -10.13
CA ASP A 44 21.70 -6.82 -9.96
C ASP A 44 20.42 -7.57 -10.38
N LYS A 45 19.24 -6.88 -10.41
CA LYS A 45 17.98 -7.45 -10.88
C LYS A 45 17.95 -7.71 -12.39
N GLU A 46 18.57 -6.86 -13.22
CA GLU A 46 18.56 -7.05 -14.67
C GLU A 46 19.25 -8.36 -15.12
N THR A 47 20.16 -8.89 -14.33
CA THR A 47 20.87 -10.15 -14.65
C THR A 47 20.19 -11.42 -14.12
N LYS A 48 19.28 -11.30 -13.14
CA LYS A 48 18.64 -12.46 -12.48
C LYS A 48 17.15 -12.60 -12.77
N TYR A 49 16.51 -11.58 -13.31
CA TYR A 49 15.07 -11.50 -13.46
C TYR A 49 14.69 -11.02 -14.86
N ASN A 50 13.52 -11.48 -15.34
CA ASN A 50 12.94 -11.05 -16.59
C ASN A 50 11.77 -10.09 -16.31
N THR A 51 11.75 -8.95 -16.99
CA THR A 51 10.64 -7.99 -16.94
C THR A 51 9.81 -8.08 -18.21
N PHE A 52 8.52 -8.33 -18.07
CA PHE A 52 7.54 -8.42 -19.13
C PHE A 52 6.60 -7.22 -19.07
N LYS A 53 6.40 -6.56 -20.21
CA LYS A 53 5.57 -5.37 -20.33
C LYS A 53 4.16 -5.74 -20.77
N GLY A 54 3.15 -5.21 -20.10
CA GLY A 54 1.75 -5.28 -20.50
C GLY A 54 1.34 -4.05 -21.31
N ASP A 55 0.04 -3.71 -21.24
CA ASP A 55 -0.52 -2.59 -21.99
C ASP A 55 0.10 -1.25 -21.60
N GLU A 56 0.15 -0.35 -22.58
CA GLU A 56 0.49 1.05 -22.43
C GLU A 56 -0.69 1.92 -22.88
N ILE A 57 -0.97 2.98 -22.13
CA ILE A 57 -2.03 3.94 -22.43
C ILE A 57 -1.53 5.38 -22.27
N GLU A 58 -2.18 6.31 -22.94
CA GLU A 58 -1.97 7.74 -22.71
C GLU A 58 -2.59 8.17 -21.38
N VAL A 59 -1.83 8.92 -20.58
CA VAL A 59 -2.26 9.51 -19.31
C VAL A 59 -1.64 10.92 -19.23
N GLY A 60 -2.47 11.93 -19.05
CA GLY A 60 -1.98 13.32 -19.11
C GLY A 60 -1.24 13.61 -20.42
N ASN A 61 -0.04 14.15 -20.31
CA ASN A 61 0.83 14.44 -21.46
C ASN A 61 1.85 13.31 -21.75
N GLY A 62 1.69 12.14 -21.13
CA GLY A 62 2.62 11.03 -21.25
C GLY A 62 1.91 9.70 -21.28
N TYR A 63 2.56 8.67 -20.73
CA TYR A 63 2.10 7.28 -20.82
C TYR A 63 2.18 6.56 -19.47
N ALA A 64 1.28 5.60 -19.28
CA ALA A 64 1.36 4.62 -18.20
C ALA A 64 1.36 3.20 -18.78
N ARG A 65 2.12 2.29 -18.16
CA ARG A 65 2.28 0.91 -18.63
C ARG A 65 2.30 -0.07 -17.46
N THR A 66 1.60 -1.20 -17.59
CA THR A 66 1.73 -2.33 -16.67
C THR A 66 2.99 -3.14 -16.95
N PHE A 67 3.53 -3.79 -15.94
CA PHE A 67 4.65 -4.73 -16.08
C PHE A 67 4.66 -5.76 -14.96
N ILE A 68 5.36 -6.87 -15.20
CA ILE A 68 5.73 -7.86 -14.19
C ILE A 68 7.20 -8.22 -14.32
N THR A 69 7.89 -8.31 -13.20
CA THR A 69 9.26 -8.86 -13.10
C THR A 69 9.19 -10.20 -12.38
N GLN A 70 9.79 -11.23 -12.98
CA GLN A 70 9.80 -12.60 -12.46
C GLN A 70 11.22 -13.15 -12.43
N SER A 71 11.47 -14.10 -11.51
CA SER A 71 12.66 -14.95 -11.57
C SER A 71 12.65 -15.84 -12.83
N HIS A 72 13.76 -16.47 -13.16
CA HIS A 72 13.84 -17.45 -14.24
C HIS A 72 12.92 -18.68 -14.02
N THR A 73 12.53 -18.94 -12.79
CA THR A 73 11.57 -20.01 -12.43
C THR A 73 10.11 -19.55 -12.43
N GLY A 74 9.83 -18.30 -12.84
CA GLY A 74 8.47 -17.77 -12.93
C GLY A 74 7.91 -17.23 -11.61
N VAL A 75 8.72 -17.15 -10.55
CA VAL A 75 8.27 -16.56 -9.27
C VAL A 75 8.21 -15.04 -9.43
N PRO A 76 7.03 -14.40 -9.19
CA PRO A 76 6.89 -12.95 -9.31
C PRO A 76 7.72 -12.24 -8.24
N GLN A 77 8.38 -11.17 -8.66
CA GLN A 77 9.17 -10.30 -7.79
C GLN A 77 8.51 -8.93 -7.65
N GLU A 78 7.95 -8.43 -8.74
CA GLU A 78 7.30 -7.13 -8.77
C GLU A 78 6.23 -7.12 -9.87
N LEU A 79 5.03 -6.63 -9.54
CA LEU A 79 3.92 -6.39 -10.45
C LEU A 79 3.46 -4.95 -10.26
N GLY A 80 3.32 -4.17 -11.34
CA GLY A 80 2.96 -2.79 -11.15
C GLY A 80 2.59 -2.03 -12.41
N ILE A 81 2.49 -0.72 -12.20
CA ILE A 81 2.32 0.29 -13.24
C ILE A 81 3.47 1.29 -13.13
N VAL A 82 3.97 1.71 -14.28
CA VAL A 82 4.97 2.77 -14.41
C VAL A 82 4.39 3.91 -15.24
N PHE A 83 4.62 5.14 -14.78
CA PHE A 83 4.23 6.38 -15.46
C PHE A 83 5.48 7.10 -15.95
N THR A 84 5.42 7.71 -17.12
CA THR A 84 6.43 8.71 -17.52
C THR A 84 6.26 9.99 -16.68
N ASP A 85 7.28 10.83 -16.59
CA ASP A 85 7.21 12.08 -15.83
C ASP A 85 6.11 13.02 -16.39
N GLU A 86 5.95 13.03 -17.72
CA GLU A 86 4.93 13.81 -18.44
C GLU A 86 3.50 13.34 -18.16
N ALA A 87 3.32 12.05 -17.82
CA ALA A 87 2.00 11.50 -17.47
C ALA A 87 1.37 12.16 -16.25
N LEU A 88 2.17 12.81 -15.41
CA LEU A 88 1.71 13.52 -14.22
C LEU A 88 1.38 15.00 -14.50
N SER A 89 1.42 15.43 -15.76
CA SER A 89 1.01 16.78 -16.20
C SER A 89 -0.10 16.67 -17.24
N GLY A 90 -0.91 17.73 -17.39
CA GLY A 90 -2.03 17.72 -18.34
C GLY A 90 -3.14 16.72 -18.01
N LEU A 91 -3.23 16.28 -16.77
CA LEU A 91 -4.29 15.38 -16.30
C LEU A 91 -5.67 16.03 -16.45
N PRO A 92 -6.73 15.24 -16.73
CA PRO A 92 -8.09 15.76 -16.83
C PRO A 92 -8.54 16.50 -15.56
N THR A 93 -9.34 17.55 -15.71
CA THR A 93 -9.98 18.25 -14.58
C THR A 93 -11.18 17.51 -14.01
N THR A 94 -11.60 16.42 -14.65
CA THR A 94 -12.66 15.51 -14.24
C THR A 94 -12.09 14.11 -14.01
N ASN A 95 -12.83 13.27 -13.29
CA ASN A 95 -12.43 11.88 -13.06
C ASN A 95 -12.31 11.11 -14.38
N ALA A 96 -11.27 10.30 -14.52
CA ALA A 96 -11.00 9.52 -15.71
C ALA A 96 -10.65 8.05 -15.35
N PRO A 97 -11.42 7.08 -15.85
CA PRO A 97 -11.11 5.66 -15.70
C PRO A 97 -10.29 5.14 -16.89
N TYR A 98 -9.35 4.24 -16.59
CA TYR A 98 -8.57 3.52 -17.60
C TYR A 98 -8.52 2.03 -17.23
N VAL A 99 -8.33 1.17 -18.24
CA VAL A 99 -8.13 -0.26 -18.06
C VAL A 99 -6.87 -0.68 -18.82
N LEU A 100 -6.01 -1.44 -18.14
CA LEU A 100 -4.77 -1.98 -18.70
C LEU A 100 -4.72 -3.49 -18.45
N ASN A 101 -4.40 -4.26 -19.49
CA ASN A 101 -4.12 -5.68 -19.32
C ASN A 101 -2.70 -5.89 -18.79
N PHE A 102 -2.52 -6.94 -18.02
CA PHE A 102 -1.20 -7.43 -17.70
C PHE A 102 -0.66 -8.32 -18.82
N HIS A 103 0.65 -8.41 -18.90
CA HIS A 103 1.29 -9.46 -19.71
C HIS A 103 0.85 -10.85 -19.18
N HIS A 104 0.68 -11.86 -20.07
CA HIS A 104 0.21 -13.20 -19.69
C HIS A 104 1.03 -13.83 -18.56
N LYS A 105 2.31 -13.52 -18.42
CA LYS A 105 3.15 -13.98 -17.32
C LYS A 105 2.62 -13.59 -15.93
N ALA A 106 1.97 -12.44 -15.81
CA ALA A 106 1.30 -12.05 -14.56
C ALA A 106 0.08 -12.94 -14.28
N LEU A 107 -0.70 -13.26 -15.32
CA LEU A 107 -1.89 -14.10 -15.22
C LEU A 107 -1.56 -15.56 -14.86
N GLU A 108 -0.38 -16.04 -15.27
CA GLU A 108 0.12 -17.38 -14.98
C GLU A 108 0.58 -17.54 -13.52
N SER A 109 1.20 -16.51 -12.94
CA SER A 109 1.88 -16.60 -11.65
C SER A 109 1.13 -15.94 -10.49
N THR A 110 0.18 -15.04 -10.77
CA THR A 110 -0.56 -14.30 -9.75
C THR A 110 -2.07 -14.43 -9.95
N PRO A 111 -2.90 -14.15 -8.94
CA PRO A 111 -4.35 -14.14 -9.11
C PRO A 111 -4.85 -12.95 -9.96
N PHE A 112 -4.02 -11.95 -10.24
CA PHE A 112 -4.42 -10.72 -10.91
C PHE A 112 -4.67 -10.90 -12.41
N LYS A 113 -5.74 -10.27 -12.92
CA LYS A 113 -6.21 -10.40 -14.31
C LYS A 113 -6.04 -9.11 -15.12
N HIS A 114 -6.31 -7.95 -14.52
CA HIS A 114 -6.15 -6.65 -15.15
C HIS A 114 -5.96 -5.55 -14.10
N LEU A 115 -5.54 -4.39 -14.53
CA LEU A 115 -5.44 -3.19 -13.72
C LEU A 115 -6.51 -2.19 -14.16
N ALA A 116 -7.27 -1.65 -13.19
CA ALA A 116 -8.09 -0.47 -13.41
C ALA A 116 -7.43 0.73 -12.75
N LEU A 117 -7.03 1.69 -13.56
CA LEU A 117 -6.47 2.97 -13.11
C LEU A 117 -7.59 4.00 -13.08
N GLY A 118 -7.86 4.57 -11.93
CA GLY A 118 -8.77 5.70 -11.75
C GLY A 118 -7.98 6.98 -11.47
N TRP A 119 -8.29 8.05 -12.19
CA TRP A 119 -7.88 9.40 -11.83
C TRP A 119 -9.04 10.13 -11.16
N SER A 120 -8.85 10.57 -9.93
CA SER A 120 -9.81 11.36 -9.14
C SER A 120 -9.30 12.80 -9.06
N ALA A 121 -9.79 13.68 -9.96
CA ALA A 121 -9.28 15.04 -10.13
C ALA A 121 -9.45 15.92 -8.88
N ASN A 122 -10.57 15.74 -8.16
CA ASN A 122 -10.93 16.54 -6.99
C ASN A 122 -11.04 15.71 -5.71
N GLY A 123 -10.50 14.49 -5.74
CA GLY A 123 -10.74 13.54 -4.67
C GLY A 123 -12.19 13.10 -4.55
N HIS A 124 -12.53 12.43 -3.47
CA HIS A 124 -13.89 12.00 -3.14
C HIS A 124 -14.09 11.91 -1.62
N PRO A 125 -15.34 12.07 -1.14
CA PRO A 125 -15.61 12.20 0.29
C PRO A 125 -15.61 10.89 1.10
N LEU A 126 -15.40 9.73 0.46
CA LEU A 126 -15.46 8.43 1.12
C LEU A 126 -14.10 7.71 1.09
N PRO A 127 -13.66 7.10 2.21
CA PRO A 127 -14.19 7.33 3.56
C PRO A 127 -14.08 8.79 3.95
N VAL A 128 -15.02 9.26 4.79
CA VAL A 128 -15.23 10.68 5.07
C VAL A 128 -13.92 11.41 5.38
N GLY A 129 -13.58 12.39 4.54
CA GLY A 129 -12.44 13.29 4.70
C GLY A 129 -11.08 12.75 4.30
N ALA A 130 -10.92 11.45 4.02
CA ALA A 130 -9.62 10.84 3.81
C ALA A 130 -9.02 11.08 2.41
N PHE A 131 -9.83 11.05 1.35
CA PHE A 131 -9.38 11.13 -0.05
C PHE A 131 -9.79 12.45 -0.72
N ILE A 132 -9.62 13.57 -0.04
CA ILE A 132 -10.03 14.89 -0.53
C ILE A 132 -9.06 15.51 -1.55
N LEU A 133 -7.85 14.96 -1.68
CA LEU A 133 -6.85 15.43 -2.64
C LEU A 133 -6.97 14.67 -3.96
N SER A 134 -6.52 15.30 -5.05
CA SER A 134 -6.40 14.59 -6.33
C SER A 134 -5.46 13.38 -6.20
N HIS A 135 -5.90 12.23 -6.70
CA HIS A 135 -5.18 10.97 -6.53
C HIS A 135 -5.43 9.97 -7.65
N PHE A 136 -4.57 8.97 -7.71
CA PHE A 136 -4.77 7.77 -8.49
C PHE A 136 -5.23 6.62 -7.60
N ASP A 137 -6.27 5.91 -8.06
CA ASP A 137 -6.67 4.58 -7.59
C ASP A 137 -6.09 3.53 -8.52
N ILE A 138 -5.23 2.66 -8.02
CA ILE A 138 -4.52 1.67 -8.84
C ILE A 138 -4.99 0.28 -8.45
N ARG A 139 -6.10 -0.19 -9.05
CA ARG A 139 -6.79 -1.41 -8.66
C ARG A 139 -6.28 -2.61 -9.45
N PHE A 140 -5.62 -3.53 -8.77
CA PHE A 140 -5.18 -4.84 -9.30
C PHE A 140 -6.32 -5.85 -9.09
N PHE A 141 -7.08 -6.14 -10.11
CA PHE A 141 -8.26 -7.02 -10.02
C PHE A 141 -7.90 -8.51 -10.20
N MET A 142 -8.48 -9.37 -9.35
CA MET A 142 -8.35 -10.84 -9.36
C MET A 142 -9.50 -11.53 -10.12
N MET A 143 -10.37 -10.77 -10.75
CA MET A 143 -11.47 -11.22 -11.59
C MET A 143 -11.29 -10.70 -13.02
N SER A 144 -11.99 -11.30 -13.98
CA SER A 144 -11.94 -10.82 -15.36
C SER A 144 -12.56 -9.43 -15.51
N LEU A 145 -12.24 -8.74 -16.60
CA LEU A 145 -12.85 -7.45 -16.91
C LEU A 145 -14.36 -7.59 -17.10
N GLU A 146 -14.82 -8.67 -17.74
CA GLU A 146 -16.23 -8.95 -17.96
C GLU A 146 -16.99 -9.12 -16.62
N GLU A 147 -16.46 -9.96 -15.71
CA GLU A 147 -17.03 -10.14 -14.37
C GLU A 147 -17.08 -8.81 -13.60
N ARG A 148 -16.03 -8.01 -13.69
CA ARG A 148 -15.97 -6.70 -13.04
C ARG A 148 -17.03 -5.75 -13.57
N LEU A 149 -17.17 -5.63 -14.89
CA LEU A 149 -18.15 -4.73 -15.51
C LEU A 149 -19.59 -5.14 -15.25
N ALA A 150 -19.83 -6.42 -14.90
CA ALA A 150 -21.13 -6.94 -14.51
C ALA A 150 -21.50 -6.66 -13.04
N ILE A 151 -20.60 -6.07 -12.23
CA ILE A 151 -20.89 -5.73 -10.83
C ILE A 151 -22.00 -4.67 -10.77
N PRO A 152 -23.16 -4.98 -10.17
CA PRO A 152 -24.31 -4.09 -10.16
C PRO A 152 -24.15 -2.93 -9.17
N ALA A 153 -25.04 -1.95 -9.27
CA ALA A 153 -25.17 -0.91 -8.27
C ALA A 153 -25.86 -1.43 -6.98
N PRO A 154 -25.58 -0.82 -5.82
CA PRO A 154 -26.40 -1.03 -4.61
C PRO A 154 -27.87 -0.63 -4.91
N PRO A 155 -28.87 -1.30 -4.31
CA PRO A 155 -28.77 -2.26 -3.19
C PRO A 155 -28.74 -3.74 -3.62
N ALA A 156 -28.23 -4.08 -4.80
CA ALA A 156 -28.18 -5.47 -5.23
C ALA A 156 -27.49 -6.38 -4.20
N PRO A 157 -28.07 -7.56 -3.85
CA PRO A 157 -27.53 -8.41 -2.79
C PRO A 157 -26.09 -8.84 -2.99
N SER A 158 -25.66 -9.10 -4.26
CA SER A 158 -24.32 -9.56 -4.57
C SER A 158 -23.22 -8.54 -4.23
N ILE A 159 -23.47 -7.23 -4.39
CA ILE A 159 -22.48 -6.20 -4.03
C ILE A 159 -22.44 -5.95 -2.52
N LEU A 160 -23.52 -6.32 -1.80
CA LEU A 160 -23.61 -6.16 -0.34
C LEU A 160 -23.12 -7.39 0.43
N LEU A 161 -22.99 -8.55 -0.23
CA LEU A 161 -22.52 -9.78 0.39
C LEU A 161 -21.03 -9.66 0.74
N LEU A 162 -20.73 -9.73 2.04
CA LEU A 162 -19.37 -9.62 2.56
C LEU A 162 -18.67 -10.99 2.54
N PRO A 163 -17.34 -11.02 2.38
CA PRO A 163 -16.54 -12.24 2.56
C PRO A 163 -16.72 -12.83 3.97
N PRO A 164 -16.63 -14.15 4.12
CA PRO A 164 -16.61 -14.79 5.43
C PRO A 164 -15.45 -14.28 6.29
N ALA A 165 -15.58 -14.45 7.60
CA ALA A 165 -14.53 -14.08 8.55
C ALA A 165 -13.18 -14.72 8.16
N GLY A 166 -12.10 -13.93 8.23
CA GLY A 166 -10.75 -14.35 7.87
C GLY A 166 -10.41 -14.22 6.38
N TYR A 167 -11.38 -13.98 5.48
CA TYR A 167 -11.12 -13.70 4.04
C TYR A 167 -10.89 -12.22 3.74
N MET A 168 -10.97 -11.37 4.75
CA MET A 168 -10.49 -9.98 4.75
C MET A 168 -9.68 -9.75 6.02
N PRO A 169 -8.69 -8.84 6.02
CA PRO A 169 -7.92 -8.54 7.23
C PRO A 169 -8.81 -7.94 8.33
N ALA A 170 -8.56 -8.32 9.58
CA ALA A 170 -9.38 -7.91 10.73
C ALA A 170 -9.28 -6.42 11.08
N ASP A 171 -8.21 -5.76 10.65
CA ASP A 171 -7.97 -4.33 10.83
C ASP A 171 -8.46 -3.45 9.66
N TYR A 172 -9.26 -4.04 8.75
CA TYR A 172 -9.95 -3.32 7.69
C TYR A 172 -11.46 -3.25 7.99
N ILE A 173 -12.06 -2.11 7.72
CA ILE A 173 -13.50 -1.89 7.83
C ILE A 173 -14.12 -1.75 6.44
N VAL A 174 -15.35 -2.26 6.32
CA VAL A 174 -16.13 -2.15 5.10
C VAL A 174 -16.56 -0.70 4.86
N ASP A 175 -16.42 -0.25 3.61
CA ASP A 175 -16.78 1.09 3.17
C ASP A 175 -17.73 1.03 1.95
N ALA A 176 -17.63 1.99 1.05
CA ALA A 176 -18.52 2.18 -0.09
C ALA A 176 -18.66 0.94 -0.99
N ALA A 177 -19.86 0.75 -1.52
CA ALA A 177 -20.15 -0.18 -2.60
C ALA A 177 -20.30 0.60 -3.91
N VAL A 178 -19.46 0.33 -4.88
CA VAL A 178 -19.38 1.09 -6.14
C VAL A 178 -19.64 0.15 -7.33
N PRO A 179 -20.59 0.50 -8.24
CA PRO A 179 -20.85 -0.29 -9.43
C PRO A 179 -19.58 -0.53 -10.24
N GLN A 180 -19.44 -1.70 -10.86
CA GLN A 180 -18.28 -2.08 -11.66
C GLN A 180 -16.93 -2.10 -10.93
N ILE A 181 -16.93 -1.95 -9.60
CA ILE A 181 -15.73 -2.00 -8.75
C ILE A 181 -15.91 -3.02 -7.64
N GLY A 182 -17.02 -2.95 -6.89
CA GLY A 182 -17.30 -3.78 -5.73
C GLY A 182 -17.32 -2.99 -4.42
N ARG A 183 -17.17 -3.70 -3.33
CA ARG A 183 -17.15 -3.17 -1.96
C ARG A 183 -15.73 -2.79 -1.58
N HIS A 184 -15.53 -1.57 -1.14
CA HIS A 184 -14.24 -1.12 -0.63
C HIS A 184 -14.06 -1.51 0.84
N TRP A 185 -12.80 -1.72 1.23
CA TRP A 185 -12.37 -1.96 2.59
C TRP A 185 -11.17 -1.06 2.87
N ALA A 186 -11.26 -0.26 3.91
CA ALA A 186 -10.23 0.69 4.31
C ALA A 186 -9.60 0.30 5.65
N PRO A 187 -8.33 0.62 5.91
CA PRO A 187 -7.73 0.46 7.23
C PRO A 187 -8.58 1.15 8.31
N ASN A 188 -8.79 0.49 9.44
CA ASN A 188 -9.66 0.98 10.52
C ASN A 188 -9.08 2.16 11.33
N ASN A 189 -7.82 2.52 11.08
CA ASN A 189 -7.16 3.66 11.71
C ASN A 189 -7.39 4.99 10.98
N PHE A 190 -8.20 5.01 9.92
CA PHE A 190 -8.59 6.26 9.26
C PHE A 190 -9.56 7.03 10.13
N THR A 191 -9.29 8.33 10.29
CA THR A 191 -10.18 9.28 10.96
C THR A 191 -10.67 10.32 9.95
N SER A 192 -11.79 10.95 10.24
CA SER A 192 -12.36 12.01 9.38
C SER A 192 -11.45 13.23 9.18
N SER A 193 -10.42 13.39 10.02
CA SER A 193 -9.42 14.45 9.93
C SER A 193 -8.12 14.00 9.23
N SER A 194 -7.98 12.72 8.87
CA SER A 194 -6.79 12.21 8.21
C SER A 194 -6.72 12.69 6.77
N ILE A 195 -5.62 13.36 6.40
CA ILE A 195 -5.27 13.59 5.00
C ILE A 195 -4.37 12.44 4.58
N ILE A 196 -4.85 11.61 3.65
CA ILE A 196 -4.12 10.42 3.22
C ILE A 196 -3.38 10.72 1.94
N ASN A 197 -2.06 10.64 2.02
CA ASN A 197 -1.17 10.80 0.87
C ASN A 197 -1.04 9.52 0.04
N HIS A 198 -1.05 8.37 0.69
CA HIS A 198 -1.11 7.05 0.08
C HIS A 198 -1.61 6.02 1.10
N THR A 199 -2.23 4.96 0.60
CA THR A 199 -2.69 3.83 1.43
C THR A 199 -2.96 2.61 0.56
N MET A 200 -3.20 1.45 1.20
CA MET A 200 -3.73 0.26 0.55
C MET A 200 -5.22 0.11 0.87
N ILE A 201 -6.06 0.11 -0.15
CA ILE A 201 -7.48 -0.25 -0.07
C ILE A 201 -7.65 -1.66 -0.63
N LEU A 202 -8.53 -2.43 -0.04
CA LEU A 202 -8.89 -3.76 -0.50
C LEU A 202 -10.32 -3.76 -1.05
N GLY A 203 -10.66 -4.78 -1.81
CA GLY A 203 -12.00 -4.88 -2.37
C GLY A 203 -12.59 -6.27 -2.35
N SER A 204 -13.93 -6.30 -2.28
CA SER A 204 -14.69 -7.55 -2.35
C SER A 204 -15.93 -7.42 -3.23
N PHE A 205 -16.37 -8.55 -3.77
CA PHE A 205 -17.64 -8.68 -4.46
C PHE A 205 -18.17 -10.10 -4.29
N ASN A 206 -19.48 -10.22 -4.07
CA ASN A 206 -20.21 -11.48 -3.94
C ASN A 206 -19.52 -12.47 -2.98
N GLY A 207 -19.12 -11.95 -1.79
CA GLY A 207 -18.47 -12.75 -0.76
C GLY A 207 -17.00 -13.10 -1.03
N ASN A 208 -16.38 -12.58 -2.08
CA ASN A 208 -14.99 -12.89 -2.45
C ASN A 208 -14.09 -11.65 -2.37
N PHE A 209 -12.83 -11.84 -1.98
CA PHE A 209 -11.76 -10.86 -2.12
C PHE A 209 -11.42 -10.69 -3.60
N THR A 210 -11.49 -9.47 -4.14
CA THR A 210 -11.47 -9.24 -5.60
C THR A 210 -10.39 -8.29 -6.10
N PHE A 211 -9.86 -7.39 -5.26
CA PHE A 211 -8.77 -6.50 -5.67
C PHE A 211 -7.95 -5.98 -4.48
N VAL A 212 -6.72 -5.60 -4.78
CA VAL A 212 -5.90 -4.71 -3.94
C VAL A 212 -5.69 -3.40 -4.69
N SER A 213 -5.68 -2.26 -3.98
CA SER A 213 -5.59 -0.95 -4.61
C SER A 213 -4.71 0.00 -3.79
N PRO A 214 -3.42 0.14 -4.15
CA PRO A 214 -2.70 1.33 -3.73
C PRO A 214 -3.44 2.58 -4.21
N ILE A 215 -3.74 3.49 -3.29
CA ILE A 215 -4.17 4.86 -3.60
C ILE A 215 -2.97 5.76 -3.33
N VAL A 216 -2.69 6.67 -4.25
CA VAL A 216 -1.60 7.63 -4.11
C VAL A 216 -2.01 9.00 -4.61
N THR A 217 -1.82 10.05 -3.80
CA THR A 217 -2.09 11.41 -4.26
C THR A 217 -1.13 11.82 -5.38
N HIS A 218 -1.63 12.66 -6.28
CA HIS A 218 -0.82 13.22 -7.37
C HIS A 218 0.47 13.84 -6.82
N SER A 219 0.37 14.65 -5.75
CA SER A 219 1.53 15.31 -5.15
C SER A 219 2.57 14.32 -4.61
N THR A 220 2.12 13.23 -3.98
CA THR A 220 3.01 12.19 -3.47
C THR A 220 3.73 11.46 -4.61
N LEU A 221 2.99 11.07 -5.64
CA LEU A 221 3.58 10.39 -6.80
C LEU A 221 4.57 11.29 -7.53
N ALA A 222 4.21 12.56 -7.77
CA ALA A 222 5.07 13.55 -8.44
C ALA A 222 6.32 13.94 -7.64
N SER A 223 6.26 13.91 -6.30
CA SER A 223 7.41 14.26 -5.45
C SER A 223 8.59 13.29 -5.58
N GLY A 224 8.36 12.08 -6.09
CA GLY A 224 9.38 11.05 -6.17
C GLY A 224 9.80 10.46 -4.82
N VAL A 225 8.94 10.59 -3.79
CA VAL A 225 9.16 9.94 -2.50
C VAL A 225 9.28 8.42 -2.69
N SER A 226 10.15 7.80 -1.92
CA SER A 226 10.27 6.34 -1.90
C SER A 226 9.49 5.77 -0.70
N VAL A 227 8.49 4.94 -1.01
CA VAL A 227 7.66 4.23 -0.04
C VAL A 227 7.78 2.74 -0.29
N SER A 228 7.91 1.95 0.75
CA SER A 228 7.81 0.48 0.72
C SER A 228 7.19 0.04 2.02
N LEU A 229 5.91 -0.35 1.99
CA LEU A 229 5.15 -0.65 3.19
C LEU A 229 4.39 -1.98 3.05
N PRO A 230 4.38 -2.80 4.10
CA PRO A 230 3.47 -3.93 4.18
C PRO A 230 2.04 -3.44 4.35
N TYR A 231 1.08 -4.31 4.01
CA TYR A 231 -0.33 -4.14 4.31
C TYR A 231 -0.89 -5.45 4.87
N SER A 232 -1.93 -5.35 5.68
CA SER A 232 -2.49 -6.52 6.36
C SER A 232 -3.12 -7.49 5.38
N GLN A 233 -2.90 -8.77 5.63
CA GLN A 233 -3.30 -9.87 4.77
C GLN A 233 -4.53 -10.58 5.32
N PRO A 234 -5.42 -11.13 4.45
CA PRO A 234 -6.41 -12.11 4.88
C PRO A 234 -5.76 -13.33 5.53
N GLN A 235 -6.46 -13.95 6.48
CA GLN A 235 -6.04 -15.23 7.05
C GLN A 235 -6.20 -16.38 6.04
N TYR A 236 -7.23 -16.31 5.17
CA TYR A 236 -7.54 -17.31 4.17
C TYR A 236 -7.65 -16.69 2.77
N PHE A 237 -7.23 -17.47 1.78
CA PHE A 237 -7.31 -17.12 0.36
C PHE A 237 -8.16 -18.16 -0.36
N ALA A 238 -9.13 -17.70 -1.16
CA ALA A 238 -10.04 -18.59 -1.89
C ALA A 238 -9.38 -19.27 -3.11
N LYS A 239 -8.30 -18.72 -3.63
CA LYS A 239 -7.57 -19.24 -4.80
C LYS A 239 -6.08 -19.31 -4.46
N HIS A 240 -5.43 -20.39 -4.89
CA HIS A 240 -3.98 -20.49 -4.80
C HIS A 240 -3.29 -19.55 -5.80
N GLY A 241 -2.12 -19.05 -5.41
CA GLY A 241 -1.31 -18.16 -6.24
C GLY A 241 -0.30 -17.37 -5.42
N TYR A 242 0.51 -16.57 -6.09
CA TYR A 242 1.41 -15.65 -5.44
C TYR A 242 0.69 -14.33 -5.10
N TYR A 243 0.55 -14.03 -3.82
CA TYR A 243 -0.05 -12.79 -3.31
C TYR A 243 1.03 -11.87 -2.76
N PRO A 244 1.00 -10.57 -3.08
CA PRO A 244 1.98 -9.60 -2.60
C PRO A 244 1.69 -9.21 -1.16
N GLU A 245 2.74 -8.98 -0.37
CA GLU A 245 2.63 -8.51 1.02
C GLU A 245 2.98 -7.03 1.19
N LYS A 246 3.57 -6.39 0.14
CA LYS A 246 3.94 -4.97 0.16
C LYS A 246 3.47 -4.24 -1.08
N TYR A 247 3.28 -2.93 -0.91
CA TYR A 247 3.19 -1.99 -2.03
C TYR A 247 4.32 -0.97 -1.95
N ASN A 248 4.72 -0.48 -3.12
CA ASN A 248 5.80 0.49 -3.22
C ASN A 248 5.38 1.66 -4.12
N ILE A 249 5.89 2.85 -3.81
CA ILE A 249 5.81 4.05 -4.62
C ILE A 249 7.24 4.56 -4.72
N TYR A 250 7.76 4.75 -5.94
CA TYR A 250 9.11 5.25 -6.11
C TYR A 250 9.32 5.89 -7.48
N LYS A 251 10.39 6.65 -7.64
CA LYS A 251 10.84 7.24 -8.89
C LYS A 251 12.24 6.70 -9.22
N ASP A 252 12.45 6.31 -10.47
CA ASP A 252 13.76 5.87 -10.93
C ASP A 252 14.62 7.05 -11.44
N GLU A 253 15.87 6.74 -11.78
CA GLU A 253 16.84 7.72 -12.31
C GLU A 253 16.43 8.29 -13.69
N LYS A 254 15.57 7.58 -14.43
CA LYS A 254 14.99 8.01 -15.71
C LYS A 254 13.72 8.86 -15.52
N LYS A 255 13.46 9.30 -14.30
CA LYS A 255 12.28 10.09 -13.90
C LYS A 255 10.94 9.38 -14.10
N ARG A 256 10.92 8.06 -14.19
CA ARG A 256 9.68 7.29 -14.26
C ARG A 256 9.17 7.03 -12.84
N HIS A 257 7.85 7.14 -12.67
CA HIS A 257 7.18 6.93 -11.38
C HIS A 257 6.50 5.57 -11.36
N TYR A 258 6.68 4.85 -10.28
CA TYR A 258 6.24 3.47 -10.12
C TYR A 258 5.28 3.34 -8.95
N VAL A 259 4.22 2.56 -9.14
CA VAL A 259 3.38 2.03 -8.07
C VAL A 259 3.30 0.52 -8.25
N THR A 260 3.82 -0.23 -7.30
CA THR A 260 4.06 -1.66 -7.48
C THR A 260 3.67 -2.48 -6.25
N LEU A 261 3.52 -3.78 -6.48
CA LEU A 261 3.31 -4.82 -5.49
C LEU A 261 4.53 -5.74 -5.47
N THR A 262 5.04 -6.06 -4.28
CA THR A 262 6.24 -6.92 -4.09
C THR A 262 6.05 -7.87 -2.92
N ASP A 263 7.11 -8.62 -2.59
CA ASP A 263 7.14 -9.61 -1.52
C ASP A 263 6.03 -10.66 -1.70
N PHE A 264 6.05 -11.29 -2.89
CA PHE A 264 5.04 -12.28 -3.26
C PHE A 264 5.26 -13.60 -2.51
N VAL A 265 4.19 -14.07 -1.85
CA VAL A 265 4.15 -15.33 -1.10
C VAL A 265 3.09 -16.24 -1.70
N TRP A 266 3.43 -17.52 -1.86
CA TRP A 266 2.45 -18.53 -2.31
C TRP A 266 1.41 -18.81 -1.22
N ARG A 267 0.15 -18.74 -1.57
CA ARG A 267 -0.99 -18.98 -0.69
C ARG A 267 -1.86 -20.10 -1.21
#